data_b964664e964980ed4874cd90b350a7eb
#
_entry.id   b964664e964980ed4874cd90b350a7eb
#
_cell.length_a   1.000
_cell.length_b   1.000
_cell.length_c   1.000
_cell.angle_alpha   90.00
_cell.angle_beta   90.00
_cell.angle_gamma   90.00
#
_symmetry.space_group_name_H-M   'P 1'
#
loop_
_entity.id
_entity.type
_entity.pdbx_description
1 polymer ?
#
loop_
_entity_poly.entity_id
_entity_poly.type
_entity_poly.pdbx_seq_one_letter_code
_entity_poly.pdbx_strand_id
1 'polypeptide(L)'
;KKWMVQVALAANQANADAVVSKLRAKGYKVTTSPTSKGVRIMVGPSKDRDVADAARKKITSDESLNMKSAWVIDWVPLDQR
;
A
#
# COMPACT_ATOMS: atom_id res chain seq x y z
N LYS A 1 7.47 -14.59 6.50
CA LYS A 1 7.50 -13.17 6.19
C LYS A 1 6.33 -12.78 5.32
N LYS A 2 5.85 -11.57 5.52
CA LYS A 2 4.82 -10.99 4.68
C LYS A 2 5.37 -9.77 3.95
N TRP A 3 4.87 -9.53 2.77
CA TRP A 3 5.33 -8.42 1.93
C TRP A 3 4.18 -7.45 1.70
N MET A 4 4.45 -6.17 1.77
CA MET A 4 3.48 -5.11 1.53
C MET A 4 3.97 -4.20 0.42
N VAL A 5 3.04 -3.56 -0.27
CA VAL A 5 3.37 -2.54 -1.26
C VAL A 5 2.96 -1.19 -0.68
N GLN A 6 3.92 -0.34 -0.36
CA GLN A 6 3.62 1.02 0.08
C GLN A 6 3.37 1.88 -1.15
N VAL A 7 2.17 2.41 -1.27
CA VAL A 7 1.74 3.14 -2.47
C VAL A 7 1.75 4.65 -2.28
N ALA A 8 1.52 5.11 -1.05
CA ALA A 8 1.47 6.55 -0.80
C ALA A 8 1.61 6.85 0.69
N LEU A 9 1.94 8.10 0.98
CA LEU A 9 1.91 8.65 2.34
C LEU A 9 0.97 9.85 2.30
N ALA A 10 -0.19 9.74 2.94
CA ALA A 10 -1.17 10.81 2.97
C ALA A 10 -0.89 11.76 4.12
N ALA A 11 -1.11 13.05 3.90
CA ALA A 11 -0.87 14.07 4.94
C ALA A 11 -1.84 13.95 6.11
N ASN A 12 -3.07 13.47 5.83
CA ASN A 12 -4.11 13.32 6.85
C ASN A 12 -5.02 12.15 6.50
N GLN A 13 -5.94 11.83 7.42
CA GLN A 13 -6.85 10.69 7.25
C GLN A 13 -7.80 10.87 6.07
N ALA A 14 -8.26 12.09 5.81
CA ALA A 14 -9.18 12.35 4.69
C ALA A 14 -8.50 12.03 3.36
N ASN A 15 -7.26 12.45 3.19
CA ASN A 15 -6.49 12.12 1.98
C ASN A 15 -6.24 10.61 1.88
N ALA A 16 -5.93 9.97 3.01
CA ALA A 16 -5.73 8.52 3.04
C ALA A 16 -7.00 7.79 2.62
N ASP A 17 -8.16 8.19 3.13
CA ASP A 17 -9.43 7.57 2.79
C ASP A 17 -9.73 7.67 1.29
N ALA A 18 -9.42 8.81 0.67
CA ALA A 18 -9.63 8.99 -0.76
C ALA A 18 -8.78 8.00 -1.57
N VAL A 19 -7.51 7.83 -1.19
CA VAL A 19 -6.62 6.87 -1.86
C VAL A 19 -7.07 5.44 -1.62
N VAL A 20 -7.44 5.12 -0.38
CA VAL A 20 -7.93 3.78 -0.01
C VAL A 20 -9.17 3.43 -0.84
N SER A 21 -10.11 4.36 -0.98
CA SER A 21 -11.32 4.13 -1.77
C SER A 21 -10.99 3.80 -3.22
N LYS A 22 -10.03 4.50 -3.82
CA LYS A 22 -9.59 4.23 -5.19
C LYS A 22 -9.01 2.83 -5.33
N LEU A 23 -8.15 2.44 -4.40
CA LEU A 23 -7.51 1.12 -4.43
C LEU A 23 -8.52 0.00 -4.22
N ARG A 24 -9.45 0.17 -3.28
CA ARG A 24 -10.50 -0.82 -3.03
C ARG A 24 -11.41 -0.99 -4.24
N ALA A 25 -11.72 0.09 -4.94
CA ALA A 25 -12.51 0.03 -6.16
C ALA A 25 -11.83 -0.79 -7.25
N LYS A 26 -10.51 -0.88 -7.22
CA LYS A 26 -9.72 -1.72 -8.15
C LYS A 26 -9.54 -3.15 -7.67
N GLY A 27 -10.05 -3.50 -6.48
CA GLY A 27 -9.99 -4.85 -5.94
C GLY A 27 -8.77 -5.15 -5.07
N TYR A 28 -8.02 -4.15 -4.70
CA TYR A 28 -6.85 -4.33 -3.83
C TYR A 28 -7.24 -4.35 -2.36
N LYS A 29 -6.51 -5.13 -1.57
CA LYS A 29 -6.59 -5.07 -0.10
C LYS A 29 -5.68 -3.95 0.38
N VAL A 30 -6.25 -3.00 1.11
CA VAL A 30 -5.51 -1.82 1.55
C VAL A 30 -5.41 -1.80 3.06
N THR A 31 -4.19 -1.56 3.55
CA THR A 31 -3.90 -1.39 4.97
C THR A 31 -3.33 0.00 5.17
N THR A 32 -3.76 0.69 6.22
CA THR A 32 -3.22 2.00 6.55
C THR A 32 -2.53 1.95 7.91
N SER A 33 -1.46 2.74 8.04
CA SER A 33 -0.72 2.84 9.28
C SER A 33 -0.47 4.31 9.58
N PRO A 34 -1.17 4.89 10.55
CA PRO A 34 -0.97 6.29 10.91
C PRO A 34 0.39 6.49 11.59
N THR A 35 1.07 7.55 11.20
CA THR A 35 2.35 7.93 11.79
C THR A 35 2.34 9.41 12.09
N SER A 36 3.35 9.88 12.82
CA SER A 36 3.51 11.31 13.12
C SER A 36 3.71 12.16 11.85
N LYS A 37 4.16 11.54 10.77
CA LYS A 37 4.41 12.23 9.50
C LYS A 37 3.23 12.15 8.53
N GLY A 38 2.23 11.34 8.84
CA GLY A 38 1.07 11.13 7.99
C GLY A 38 0.58 9.70 8.04
N VAL A 39 -0.34 9.35 7.16
CA VAL A 39 -0.93 8.02 7.10
C VAL A 39 -0.28 7.24 5.95
N ARG A 40 0.40 6.14 6.28
CA ARG A 40 1.00 5.26 5.28
C ARG A 40 -0.09 4.38 4.68
N ILE A 41 -0.13 4.32 3.36
CA ILE A 41 -1.12 3.52 2.64
C ILE A 41 -0.38 2.37 1.96
N MET A 42 -0.77 1.14 2.29
CA MET A 42 -0.10 -0.06 1.82
C MET A 42 -1.11 -1.05 1.27
N VAL A 43 -0.69 -1.81 0.27
CA VAL A 43 -1.49 -2.89 -0.33
C VAL A 43 -0.90 -4.23 0.11
N GLY A 44 -1.73 -5.15 0.54
CA GLY A 44 -1.33 -6.46 1.02
C GLY A 44 -2.00 -6.78 2.35
N PRO A 45 -1.48 -7.73 3.11
CA PRO A 45 -0.19 -8.41 2.96
C PRO A 45 -0.17 -9.49 1.87
N SER A 46 1.00 -9.74 1.31
CA SER A 46 1.22 -10.79 0.32
C SER A 46 2.15 -11.85 0.89
N LYS A 47 1.92 -13.11 0.51
CA LYS A 47 2.73 -14.23 1.01
C LYS A 47 4.13 -14.24 0.42
N ASP A 48 4.25 -13.84 -0.83
CA ASP A 48 5.49 -13.87 -1.57
C ASP A 48 5.84 -12.49 -2.10
N ARG A 49 7.13 -12.22 -2.20
CA ARG A 49 7.62 -10.98 -2.77
C ARG A 49 7.17 -10.81 -4.23
N ASP A 50 7.13 -11.91 -4.98
CA ASP A 50 6.70 -11.87 -6.38
C ASP A 50 5.26 -11.38 -6.51
N VAL A 51 4.38 -11.81 -5.61
CA VAL A 51 3.00 -11.36 -5.57
C VAL A 51 2.92 -9.87 -5.26
N ALA A 52 3.70 -9.43 -4.28
CA ALA A 52 3.77 -8.00 -3.92
C ALA A 52 4.32 -7.16 -5.08
N ASP A 53 5.37 -7.64 -5.74
CA ASP A 53 5.96 -6.95 -6.88
C ASP A 53 4.97 -6.85 -8.06
N ALA A 54 4.20 -7.91 -8.31
CA ALA A 54 3.16 -7.88 -9.35
C ALA A 54 2.10 -6.83 -9.03
N ALA A 55 1.67 -6.74 -7.77
CA ALA A 55 0.72 -5.71 -7.35
C ALA A 55 1.32 -4.31 -7.52
N ARG A 56 2.59 -4.13 -7.15
CA ARG A 56 3.30 -2.86 -7.32
C ARG A 56 3.30 -2.44 -8.80
N LYS A 57 3.63 -3.36 -9.69
CA LYS A 57 3.67 -3.08 -11.12
C LYS A 57 2.30 -2.64 -11.65
N LYS A 58 1.25 -3.31 -11.23
CA LYS A 58 -0.12 -2.94 -11.62
C LYS A 58 -0.46 -1.53 -11.14
N ILE A 59 -0.12 -1.22 -9.90
CA ILE A 59 -0.43 0.07 -9.30
C ILE A 59 0.37 1.19 -9.98
N THR A 60 1.66 0.97 -10.21
CA THR A 60 2.51 1.99 -10.84
C THR A 60 2.16 2.20 -12.30
N SER A 61 1.60 1.18 -12.97
CA SER A 61 1.15 1.28 -14.35
C SER A 61 -0.22 1.89 -14.50
N ASP A 62 -0.99 1.98 -13.42
CA ASP A 62 -2.36 2.50 -13.46
C ASP A 62 -2.34 4.03 -13.38
N GLU A 63 -2.61 4.68 -14.50
CA GLU A 63 -2.60 6.13 -14.59
C GLU A 63 -3.68 6.77 -13.72
N SER A 64 -4.80 6.08 -13.51
CA SER A 64 -5.89 6.62 -12.69
C SER A 64 -5.52 6.70 -11.22
N LEU A 65 -4.58 5.87 -10.76
CA LEU A 65 -4.11 5.90 -9.39
C LEU A 65 -2.98 6.91 -9.17
N ASN A 66 -2.19 7.14 -10.21
CA ASN A 66 -1.06 8.09 -10.17
C ASN A 66 -0.07 7.81 -9.02
N MET A 67 0.23 6.53 -8.79
CA MET A 67 1.09 6.10 -7.67
C MET A 67 2.40 5.52 -8.16
N LYS A 68 3.18 6.34 -8.87
CA LYS A 68 4.40 5.87 -9.54
C LYS A 68 5.56 5.57 -8.61
N SER A 69 5.49 6.01 -7.36
CA SER A 69 6.54 5.79 -6.37
C SER A 69 6.26 4.62 -5.43
N ALA A 70 5.30 3.76 -5.77
CA ALA A 70 5.02 2.56 -4.98
C ALA A 70 6.21 1.61 -4.96
N TRP A 71 6.46 0.98 -3.80
CA TRP A 71 7.55 0.01 -3.68
C TRP A 71 7.17 -1.10 -2.71
N VAL A 72 7.90 -2.22 -2.83
CA VAL A 72 7.69 -3.40 -1.98
C VAL A 72 8.50 -3.24 -0.70
N ILE A 73 7.86 -3.51 0.42
CA ILE A 73 8.52 -3.48 1.74
C ILE A 73 8.36 -4.84 2.43
N ASP A 74 9.31 -5.17 3.28
CA ASP A 74 9.27 -6.36 4.13
C ASP A 74 8.43 -6.02 5.37
N TRP A 75 7.27 -6.64 5.49
CA TRP A 75 6.35 -6.37 6.58
C TRP A 75 6.51 -7.43 7.67
N VAL A 76 6.86 -6.97 8.87
CA VAL A 76 6.99 -7.84 10.04
C VAL A 76 5.90 -7.47 11.03
N PRO A 77 4.96 -8.39 11.31
CA PRO A 77 3.94 -8.14 12.33
C PRO A 77 4.55 -7.88 13.71
N LEU A 78 3.86 -7.09 14.53
CA LEU A 78 4.36 -6.73 15.87
C LEU A 78 4.64 -7.95 16.74
N ASP A 79 3.82 -8.98 16.64
CA ASP A 79 3.95 -10.18 17.44
C ASP A 79 5.11 -11.10 17.02
N GLN A 80 5.79 -10.75 15.93
CA GLN A 80 6.94 -11.52 15.41
C GLN A 80 8.26 -10.76 15.51
N ARG A 81 8.24 -9.62 16.13
CA ARG A 81 9.46 -8.82 16.33
C ARG A 81 10.29 -9.33 17.49
#